data_a6e80bdfa6f7a70717e82702e4f11813
#
_entry.id   a6e80bdfa6f7a70717e82702e4f11813
#
_cell.length_a   1.000
_cell.length_b   1.000
_cell.length_c   1.000
_cell.angle_alpha   90.00
_cell.angle_beta   90.00
_cell.angle_gamma   90.00
#
_symmetry.space_group_name_H-M   'P 1'
#
loop_
_entity.id
_entity.type
_entity.pdbx_description
1 polymer ?
#
loop_
_entity_poly.entity_id
_entity_poly.type
_entity_poly.pdbx_seq_one_letter_code
_entity_poly.pdbx_strand_id
1 'polypeptide(L)'
;MKSRWCKQMLVAAGLIVYQSCAMAVTDLAQAPINFLLATPVKPNIYFILDDSGSMQWSFLGDEVTSRQYQNTVGYRTSACNKIYYNPLITYPVPVAADGSEYPQQIFFSASYDGFQTGAIAVDLSTAFMPWRSEHTTPPVPVSNGNVTYRTDCATAASSCKPSDTGLPNRPGPAHYFIYQGDKPEHLGDGSADDHCRDTDYDVSTAGRTHWRKVIVGASSGPAGRNETTNFANWFSYHRTRLLTMKTAVGRAFSQLDGNYRVGYSTISEPGVDERSVNFLRIDDFSGEHRNNFYRKIYAARPTGGTPLRAALAKAGRLYAGKLLT
;
A
#
# COMPACT_ATOMS: atom_id res chain seq x y z
N MET A 1 -57.50 41.71 39.01
CA MET A 1 -56.96 41.42 37.63
C MET A 1 -55.72 42.24 37.24
N LYS A 2 -55.28 43.25 37.95
CA LYS A 2 -54.15 44.11 37.54
C LYS A 2 -52.76 43.60 37.92
N SER A 3 -52.60 42.60 38.78
CA SER A 3 -51.31 42.16 39.30
C SER A 3 -50.62 41.03 38.46
N ARG A 4 -51.38 40.35 37.61
CA ARG A 4 -50.79 39.26 36.80
C ARG A 4 -50.12 39.76 35.50
N TRP A 5 -50.56 40.87 34.96
CA TRP A 5 -50.03 41.48 33.74
C TRP A 5 -48.64 42.10 33.94
N CYS A 6 -48.39 42.69 35.12
CA CYS A 6 -47.10 43.31 35.45
C CYS A 6 -45.97 42.27 35.59
N LYS A 7 -46.29 41.06 36.10
CA LYS A 7 -45.29 39.97 36.22
C LYS A 7 -44.94 39.34 34.90
N GLN A 8 -45.88 39.25 33.96
CA GLN A 8 -45.62 38.70 32.63
C GLN A 8 -44.79 39.65 31.76
N MET A 9 -44.98 40.95 31.89
CA MET A 9 -44.13 41.93 31.17
C MET A 9 -42.69 41.98 31.69
N LEU A 10 -42.43 41.78 32.97
CA LEU A 10 -41.10 41.74 33.55
C LEU A 10 -40.35 40.48 33.12
N VAL A 11 -41.00 39.32 32.97
CA VAL A 11 -40.36 38.09 32.48
C VAL A 11 -40.05 38.19 30.99
N ALA A 12 -40.95 38.79 30.17
CA ALA A 12 -40.72 39.02 28.75
C ALA A 12 -39.57 40.01 28.50
N ALA A 13 -39.45 41.08 29.30
CA ALA A 13 -38.36 42.04 29.21
C ALA A 13 -37.00 41.41 29.64
N GLY A 14 -36.99 40.51 30.63
CA GLY A 14 -35.78 39.78 31.06
C GLY A 14 -35.28 38.77 29.99
N LEU A 15 -36.17 38.12 29.27
CA LEU A 15 -35.81 37.19 28.19
C LEU A 15 -35.26 37.90 26.95
N ILE A 16 -35.71 39.11 26.65
CA ILE A 16 -35.21 39.91 25.52
C ILE A 16 -33.78 40.44 25.82
N VAL A 17 -33.46 40.77 27.06
CA VAL A 17 -32.13 41.24 27.43
C VAL A 17 -31.11 40.09 27.47
N TYR A 18 -31.54 38.84 27.70
CA TYR A 18 -30.66 37.68 27.71
C TYR A 18 -30.27 37.19 26.31
N GLN A 19 -31.00 37.55 25.26
CA GLN A 19 -30.64 37.17 23.88
C GLN A 19 -29.69 38.12 23.19
N SER A 20 -29.35 39.25 23.77
CA SER A 20 -28.47 40.24 23.12
C SER A 20 -26.99 40.12 23.50
N CYS A 21 -26.59 39.12 24.30
CA CYS A 21 -25.19 38.96 24.72
C CYS A 21 -24.45 37.76 24.12
N ALA A 22 -24.96 37.11 23.08
CA ALA A 22 -24.34 35.94 22.46
C ALA A 22 -24.06 36.12 20.96
N MET A 23 -23.67 37.31 20.55
CA MET A 23 -23.03 37.52 19.26
C MET A 23 -21.54 37.76 19.52
N ALA A 24 -20.81 36.71 19.80
CA ALA A 24 -19.37 36.73 19.57
C ALA A 24 -19.18 36.67 18.04
N VAL A 25 -19.30 37.79 17.37
CA VAL A 25 -18.78 37.94 16.02
C VAL A 25 -17.30 37.97 16.16
N THR A 26 -16.65 36.81 16.00
CA THR A 26 -15.23 36.82 15.66
C THR A 26 -15.14 37.46 14.28
N ASP A 27 -14.59 38.65 14.22
CA ASP A 27 -14.24 39.31 12.98
C ASP A 27 -13.23 38.39 12.26
N LEU A 28 -13.72 37.51 11.41
CA LEU A 28 -12.87 36.78 10.49
C LEU A 28 -12.26 37.81 9.57
N ALA A 29 -10.93 37.86 9.53
CA ALA A 29 -10.19 38.74 8.65
C ALA A 29 -10.78 38.65 7.23
N GLN A 30 -11.45 39.73 6.82
CA GLN A 30 -12.14 39.79 5.53
C GLN A 30 -11.20 39.98 4.33
N ALA A 31 -9.90 40.17 4.60
CA ALA A 31 -8.90 40.20 3.57
C ALA A 31 -7.99 38.98 3.74
N PRO A 32 -7.69 38.24 2.66
CA PRO A 32 -6.58 37.30 2.66
C PRO A 32 -5.34 38.03 3.13
N ILE A 33 -4.55 37.41 3.99
CA ILE A 33 -3.23 37.90 4.37
C ILE A 33 -2.55 38.34 3.07
N ASN A 34 -2.17 39.61 3.03
CA ASN A 34 -1.67 40.26 1.82
C ASN A 34 -0.36 39.57 1.38
N PHE A 35 -0.46 38.63 0.43
CA PHE A 35 0.69 37.89 -0.13
C PHE A 35 1.65 38.74 -0.94
N LEU A 36 1.35 40.03 -1.09
CA LEU A 36 2.11 40.89 -2.00
C LEU A 36 3.46 41.39 -1.47
N LEU A 37 3.80 41.15 -0.19
CA LEU A 37 5.06 41.58 0.41
C LEU A 37 5.78 40.56 1.29
N ALA A 38 5.23 39.36 1.44
CA ALA A 38 5.90 38.25 2.17
C ALA A 38 6.44 37.24 1.13
N THR A 39 7.69 36.89 1.26
CA THR A 39 8.22 35.69 0.58
C THR A 39 7.27 34.54 0.90
N PRO A 40 6.66 33.87 -0.11
CA PRO A 40 5.69 32.82 0.16
C PRO A 40 6.33 31.75 1.04
N VAL A 41 5.74 31.53 2.21
CA VAL A 41 6.21 30.48 3.14
C VAL A 41 5.91 29.13 2.49
N LYS A 42 6.93 28.37 2.21
CA LYS A 42 6.78 27.03 1.63
C LYS A 42 6.01 26.11 2.56
N PRO A 43 4.99 25.39 2.09
CA PRO A 43 4.28 24.41 2.90
C PRO A 43 5.22 23.30 3.40
N ASN A 44 5.04 22.91 4.64
CA ASN A 44 5.74 21.77 5.24
C ASN A 44 4.90 20.51 5.08
N ILE A 45 5.46 19.47 4.51
CA ILE A 45 4.88 18.14 4.38
C ILE A 45 5.76 17.17 5.17
N TYR A 46 5.19 16.47 6.14
CA TYR A 46 5.90 15.41 6.85
C TYR A 46 5.23 14.07 6.56
N PHE A 47 5.88 13.25 5.76
CA PHE A 47 5.37 11.96 5.34
C PHE A 47 5.78 10.87 6.34
N ILE A 48 4.80 10.14 6.87
CA ILE A 48 5.04 9.02 7.80
C ILE A 48 4.65 7.73 7.10
N LEU A 49 5.64 6.87 6.86
CA LEU A 49 5.45 5.58 6.21
C LEU A 49 5.18 4.49 7.24
N ASP A 50 4.15 3.71 7.03
CA ASP A 50 3.98 2.45 7.77
C ASP A 50 5.01 1.42 7.28
N ASP A 51 5.95 1.08 8.16
CA ASP A 51 6.96 0.03 7.97
C ASP A 51 6.72 -1.16 8.89
N SER A 52 5.52 -1.32 9.45
CA SER A 52 5.17 -2.48 10.27
C SER A 52 5.34 -3.80 9.52
N GLY A 53 5.51 -4.89 10.26
CA GLY A 53 5.70 -6.22 9.69
C GLY A 53 4.58 -6.65 8.74
N SER A 54 3.36 -6.15 8.92
CA SER A 54 2.22 -6.43 8.04
C SER A 54 2.32 -5.79 6.66
N MET A 55 3.21 -4.81 6.46
CA MET A 55 3.43 -4.18 5.16
C MET A 55 4.12 -5.09 4.13
N GLN A 56 4.69 -6.21 4.58
CA GLN A 56 5.19 -7.26 3.67
C GLN A 56 4.08 -8.12 3.05
N TRP A 57 2.85 -8.06 3.56
CA TRP A 57 1.78 -8.92 3.10
C TRP A 57 1.32 -8.58 1.67
N SER A 58 0.94 -9.62 0.92
CA SER A 58 0.42 -9.56 -0.44
C SER A 58 -1.11 -9.68 -0.48
N PHE A 59 -1.79 -9.23 0.57
CA PHE A 59 -3.25 -9.15 0.63
C PHE A 59 -3.70 -7.90 1.39
N LEU A 60 -4.89 -7.41 1.08
CA LEU A 60 -5.60 -6.36 1.80
C LEU A 60 -6.73 -6.98 2.62
N GLY A 61 -7.00 -6.38 3.79
CA GLY A 61 -7.79 -6.98 4.85
C GLY A 61 -9.30 -6.93 4.71
N ASP A 62 -9.86 -6.37 3.64
CA ASP A 62 -11.31 -6.16 3.60
C ASP A 62 -12.08 -7.43 3.23
N GLU A 63 -11.58 -8.21 2.29
CA GLU A 63 -12.24 -9.43 1.79
C GLU A 63 -11.41 -10.69 2.03
N VAL A 64 -10.07 -10.54 2.05
CA VAL A 64 -9.13 -11.61 2.38
C VAL A 64 -8.41 -11.22 3.68
N THR A 65 -8.99 -11.59 4.81
CA THR A 65 -8.63 -11.03 6.12
C THR A 65 -7.49 -11.72 6.85
N SER A 66 -7.05 -12.89 6.40
CA SER A 66 -6.04 -13.66 7.14
C SER A 66 -5.22 -14.60 6.26
N ARG A 67 -4.13 -15.12 6.85
CA ARG A 67 -3.27 -16.12 6.22
C ARG A 67 -4.01 -17.41 5.83
N GLN A 68 -5.13 -17.72 6.47
CA GLN A 68 -5.91 -18.91 6.13
C GLN A 68 -6.51 -18.89 4.72
N TYR A 69 -6.62 -17.70 4.09
CA TYR A 69 -7.07 -17.59 2.69
C TYR A 69 -5.97 -17.85 1.65
N GLN A 70 -4.74 -18.05 2.06
CA GLN A 70 -3.61 -18.25 1.14
C GLN A 70 -3.81 -19.44 0.19
N ASN A 71 -4.57 -20.45 0.62
CA ASN A 71 -4.90 -21.63 -0.16
C ASN A 71 -6.13 -21.46 -1.04
N THR A 72 -6.81 -20.33 -0.95
CA THR A 72 -8.06 -20.09 -1.69
C THR A 72 -7.84 -19.43 -3.03
N VAL A 73 -8.83 -19.52 -3.90
CA VAL A 73 -8.86 -18.80 -5.18
C VAL A 73 -8.89 -17.29 -4.93
N GLY A 74 -9.63 -16.83 -3.92
CA GLY A 74 -9.76 -15.42 -3.58
C GLY A 74 -8.44 -14.71 -3.31
N TYR A 75 -7.44 -15.40 -2.80
CA TYR A 75 -6.11 -14.83 -2.62
C TYR A 75 -5.43 -14.47 -3.95
N ARG A 76 -5.76 -15.18 -5.04
CA ARG A 76 -5.14 -15.10 -6.36
C ARG A 76 -6.00 -14.42 -7.42
N THR A 77 -6.87 -13.55 -6.99
CA THR A 77 -7.73 -12.73 -7.84
C THR A 77 -7.90 -11.33 -7.28
N SER A 78 -7.86 -10.33 -8.15
CA SER A 78 -8.16 -8.95 -7.74
C SER A 78 -9.62 -8.72 -7.39
N ALA A 79 -10.51 -9.66 -7.70
CA ALA A 79 -11.90 -9.59 -7.29
C ALA A 79 -12.06 -9.65 -5.77
N CYS A 80 -11.27 -10.51 -5.10
CA CYS A 80 -11.28 -10.69 -3.65
C CYS A 80 -10.09 -10.05 -2.95
N ASN A 81 -8.91 -10.04 -3.58
CA ASN A 81 -7.67 -9.48 -3.05
C ASN A 81 -7.23 -8.29 -3.89
N LYS A 82 -7.57 -7.09 -3.48
CA LYS A 82 -7.38 -5.87 -4.28
C LYS A 82 -5.92 -5.54 -4.59
N ILE A 83 -4.97 -6.09 -3.86
CA ILE A 83 -3.54 -5.91 -4.14
C ILE A 83 -3.02 -6.93 -5.16
N TYR A 84 -3.76 -8.01 -5.40
CA TYR A 84 -3.40 -9.00 -6.40
C TYR A 84 -3.54 -8.44 -7.82
N TYR A 85 -2.84 -9.06 -8.78
CA TYR A 85 -2.82 -8.62 -10.16
C TYR A 85 -4.23 -8.50 -10.77
N ASN A 86 -4.51 -7.34 -11.34
CA ASN A 86 -5.72 -7.06 -12.09
C ASN A 86 -5.34 -6.82 -13.57
N PRO A 87 -5.76 -7.68 -14.51
CA PRO A 87 -5.40 -7.54 -15.91
C PRO A 87 -6.00 -6.30 -16.60
N LEU A 88 -6.95 -5.63 -15.96
CA LEU A 88 -7.56 -4.39 -16.47
C LEU A 88 -6.78 -3.13 -16.10
N ILE A 89 -5.77 -3.25 -15.23
CA ILE A 89 -4.96 -2.13 -14.73
C ILE A 89 -3.56 -2.21 -15.37
N THR A 90 -3.05 -1.07 -15.83
CA THR A 90 -1.63 -0.92 -16.15
C THR A 90 -0.87 -0.57 -14.89
N TYR A 91 0.13 -1.36 -14.55
CA TYR A 91 0.98 -1.16 -13.37
C TYR A 91 2.18 -0.29 -13.74
N PRO A 92 2.17 0.99 -13.35
CA PRO A 92 3.26 1.89 -13.67
C PRO A 92 4.51 1.52 -12.87
N VAL A 93 5.67 1.71 -13.45
CA VAL A 93 6.93 1.58 -12.74
C VAL A 93 7.14 2.76 -11.79
N PRO A 94 7.96 2.63 -10.73
CA PRO A 94 8.35 3.76 -9.89
C PRO A 94 9.10 4.83 -10.66
N VAL A 95 9.25 6.00 -10.05
CA VAL A 95 10.10 7.08 -10.57
C VAL A 95 11.23 7.39 -9.60
N ALA A 96 12.37 7.80 -10.11
CA ALA A 96 13.49 8.27 -9.33
C ALA A 96 13.32 9.75 -8.90
N ALA A 97 14.24 10.25 -8.12
CA ALA A 97 14.21 11.64 -7.62
C ALA A 97 14.25 12.69 -8.75
N ASP A 98 14.90 12.38 -9.86
CA ASP A 98 14.99 13.22 -11.06
C ASP A 98 13.76 13.12 -11.98
N GLY A 99 12.80 12.28 -11.62
CA GLY A 99 11.59 12.01 -12.40
C GLY A 99 11.75 10.92 -13.45
N SER A 100 12.94 10.36 -13.63
CA SER A 100 13.14 9.23 -14.55
C SER A 100 12.41 7.99 -14.07
N GLU A 101 11.89 7.21 -15.00
CA GLU A 101 11.21 5.98 -14.67
C GLU A 101 12.20 4.85 -14.37
N TYR A 102 11.83 3.99 -13.41
CA TYR A 102 12.49 2.73 -13.17
C TYR A 102 12.31 1.80 -14.38
N PRO A 103 13.19 0.81 -14.56
CA PRO A 103 13.10 -0.09 -15.70
C PRO A 103 11.84 -0.94 -15.67
N GLN A 104 11.23 -1.14 -16.84
CA GLN A 104 10.20 -2.14 -17.03
C GLN A 104 10.79 -3.51 -16.70
N GLN A 105 10.02 -4.35 -16.05
CA GLN A 105 10.49 -5.66 -15.61
C GLN A 105 10.35 -6.71 -16.72
N ILE A 106 11.29 -7.63 -16.74
CA ILE A 106 11.34 -8.74 -17.70
C ILE A 106 10.66 -9.96 -17.08
N PHE A 107 9.66 -10.53 -17.74
CA PHE A 107 8.85 -11.63 -17.21
C PHE A 107 9.67 -12.88 -16.82
N PHE A 108 10.67 -13.21 -17.59
CA PHE A 108 11.55 -14.35 -17.34
C PHE A 108 12.69 -14.06 -16.33
N SER A 109 12.77 -12.85 -15.85
CA SER A 109 13.82 -12.41 -14.93
C SER A 109 13.35 -11.20 -14.10
N ALA A 110 12.14 -11.26 -13.55
CA ALA A 110 11.56 -10.17 -12.78
C ALA A 110 12.24 -10.04 -11.41
N SER A 111 12.60 -8.83 -11.03
CA SER A 111 13.19 -8.56 -9.71
C SER A 111 12.22 -8.92 -8.59
N TYR A 112 12.69 -9.69 -7.60
CA TYR A 112 11.86 -9.99 -6.42
C TYR A 112 11.49 -8.73 -5.62
N ASP A 113 12.37 -7.75 -5.58
CA ASP A 113 12.10 -6.40 -5.09
C ASP A 113 12.75 -5.41 -6.06
N GLY A 114 11.93 -4.74 -6.85
CA GLY A 114 12.40 -3.83 -7.90
C GLY A 114 13.06 -2.54 -7.39
N PHE A 115 13.01 -2.29 -6.08
CA PHE A 115 13.70 -1.16 -5.44
C PHE A 115 15.09 -1.50 -4.94
N GLN A 116 15.51 -2.76 -5.02
CA GLN A 116 16.80 -3.21 -4.53
C GLN A 116 17.76 -3.55 -5.67
N THR A 117 18.94 -2.95 -5.63
CA THR A 117 20.04 -3.35 -6.52
C THR A 117 20.49 -4.77 -6.17
N GLY A 118 20.63 -5.63 -7.18
CA GLY A 118 21.04 -7.01 -6.99
C GLY A 118 19.96 -7.92 -6.36
N ALA A 119 18.69 -7.50 -6.41
CA ALA A 119 17.58 -8.36 -6.02
C ALA A 119 17.57 -9.65 -6.85
N ILE A 120 17.19 -10.76 -6.20
CA ILE A 120 17.06 -12.03 -6.89
C ILE A 120 16.03 -11.90 -8.01
N ALA A 121 16.40 -12.38 -9.19
CA ALA A 121 15.51 -12.49 -10.34
C ALA A 121 14.67 -13.76 -10.25
N VAL A 122 13.41 -13.64 -10.62
CA VAL A 122 12.43 -14.72 -10.66
C VAL A 122 11.92 -14.92 -12.08
N ASP A 123 12.03 -16.11 -12.59
CA ASP A 123 11.35 -16.50 -13.82
C ASP A 123 9.87 -16.74 -13.53
N LEU A 124 9.03 -15.79 -13.93
CA LEU A 124 7.60 -15.84 -13.67
C LEU A 124 6.86 -16.87 -14.53
N SER A 125 7.51 -17.45 -15.53
CA SER A 125 6.93 -18.55 -16.30
C SER A 125 6.96 -19.90 -15.57
N THR A 126 7.83 -20.05 -14.58
CA THR A 126 8.07 -21.34 -13.89
C THR A 126 8.21 -21.24 -12.38
N ALA A 127 8.61 -20.08 -11.86
CA ALA A 127 9.02 -19.92 -10.47
C ALA A 127 8.16 -18.92 -9.69
N PHE A 128 6.98 -18.57 -10.19
CA PHE A 128 6.05 -17.69 -9.50
C PHE A 128 5.39 -18.39 -8.32
N MET A 129 5.29 -17.67 -7.18
CA MET A 129 4.57 -18.09 -5.98
C MET A 129 3.64 -16.97 -5.53
N PRO A 130 2.31 -17.15 -5.58
CA PRO A 130 1.35 -16.07 -5.43
C PRO A 130 1.36 -15.38 -4.06
N TRP A 131 1.62 -16.12 -3.00
CA TRP A 131 1.44 -15.62 -1.64
C TRP A 131 2.74 -15.38 -0.87
N ARG A 132 3.88 -15.68 -1.47
CA ARG A 132 5.14 -15.57 -0.79
C ARG A 132 5.82 -14.21 -0.90
N SER A 133 5.19 -13.30 -0.33
CA SER A 133 5.73 -11.97 -0.15
C SER A 133 6.11 -11.67 1.29
N GLU A 134 5.78 -12.57 2.22
CA GLU A 134 5.93 -12.33 3.66
C GLU A 134 7.37 -12.42 4.17
N HIS A 135 8.36 -12.63 3.32
CA HIS A 135 9.73 -12.73 3.78
C HIS A 135 10.58 -11.59 3.26
N THR A 136 11.19 -10.92 4.22
CA THR A 136 12.28 -9.97 4.00
C THR A 136 13.53 -10.62 3.44
N THR A 137 13.58 -11.95 3.45
CA THR A 137 14.67 -12.72 2.86
C THR A 137 14.24 -13.15 1.47
N PRO A 138 14.91 -12.68 0.43
CA PRO A 138 14.65 -13.15 -0.92
C PRO A 138 14.83 -14.66 -1.02
N PRO A 139 14.20 -15.32 -2.01
CA PRO A 139 14.37 -16.72 -2.26
C PRO A 139 15.86 -17.03 -2.43
N VAL A 140 16.34 -18.11 -1.80
CA VAL A 140 17.73 -18.52 -1.95
C VAL A 140 17.85 -19.38 -3.20
N PRO A 141 18.71 -19.04 -4.15
CA PRO A 141 18.98 -19.90 -5.28
C PRO A 141 19.51 -21.27 -4.79
N VAL A 142 18.91 -22.34 -5.25
CA VAL A 142 19.49 -23.67 -5.07
C VAL A 142 20.51 -23.95 -6.15
N SER A 143 21.45 -24.83 -5.85
CA SER A 143 22.62 -25.13 -6.68
C SER A 143 22.34 -25.62 -8.10
N ASN A 144 21.09 -25.89 -8.45
CA ASN A 144 20.64 -26.31 -9.79
C ASN A 144 19.91 -25.20 -10.57
N GLY A 145 20.00 -23.95 -10.13
CA GLY A 145 19.33 -22.82 -10.78
C GLY A 145 17.86 -22.66 -10.41
N ASN A 146 17.27 -23.56 -9.63
CA ASN A 146 15.94 -23.39 -9.11
C ASN A 146 15.95 -22.43 -7.92
N VAL A 147 14.98 -21.58 -7.83
CA VAL A 147 14.81 -20.66 -6.71
C VAL A 147 13.99 -21.36 -5.63
N THR A 148 14.60 -21.62 -4.48
CA THR A 148 13.87 -22.14 -3.33
C THR A 148 13.30 -20.98 -2.54
N TYR A 149 11.99 -20.85 -2.57
CA TYR A 149 11.30 -19.92 -1.71
C TYR A 149 11.33 -20.43 -0.29
N ARG A 150 11.98 -19.68 0.57
CA ARG A 150 11.97 -20.02 1.99
C ARG A 150 10.54 -19.90 2.49
N THR A 151 9.96 -21.04 2.86
CA THR A 151 9.30 -21.30 4.05
C THR A 151 7.84 -21.38 4.16
N ASP A 152 7.17 -21.86 3.19
CA ASP A 152 5.95 -22.43 3.67
C ASP A 152 5.85 -23.89 3.27
N CYS A 153 6.89 -24.22 2.64
CA CYS A 153 7.55 -25.49 2.79
C CYS A 153 8.53 -25.35 3.96
N ALA A 154 8.04 -25.08 5.13
CA ALA A 154 8.76 -24.37 6.19
C ALA A 154 9.92 -25.11 6.84
N THR A 155 10.18 -26.36 6.51
CA THR A 155 11.22 -27.12 7.21
C THR A 155 12.08 -28.00 6.35
N ALA A 156 11.72 -28.27 5.12
CA ALA A 156 12.57 -28.96 4.14
C ALA A 156 11.95 -28.90 2.74
N ALA A 157 12.78 -28.92 1.70
CA ALA A 157 12.34 -29.14 0.31
C ALA A 157 11.49 -30.42 0.15
N SER A 158 11.55 -31.32 1.11
CA SER A 158 10.74 -32.54 1.20
C SER A 158 9.29 -32.33 1.66
N SER A 159 8.94 -31.21 2.28
CA SER A 159 7.57 -30.90 2.63
C SER A 159 6.75 -30.30 1.49
N CYS A 160 7.41 -29.90 0.40
CA CYS A 160 6.79 -29.49 -0.84
C CYS A 160 6.83 -30.63 -1.85
N LYS A 161 5.96 -31.59 -1.72
CA LYS A 161 5.98 -32.77 -2.60
C LYS A 161 5.62 -32.42 -4.05
N PRO A 162 6.34 -32.97 -5.06
CA PRO A 162 6.01 -32.78 -6.47
C PRO A 162 4.60 -33.17 -6.90
N SER A 163 3.92 -34.00 -6.11
CA SER A 163 2.57 -34.48 -6.40
C SER A 163 1.45 -33.47 -6.12
N ASP A 164 1.75 -32.38 -5.37
CA ASP A 164 0.73 -31.40 -5.02
C ASP A 164 0.70 -30.28 -6.08
N THR A 165 0.68 -30.66 -7.35
CA THR A 165 0.47 -29.76 -8.48
C THR A 165 -0.87 -29.06 -8.32
N GLY A 166 -0.86 -27.82 -7.88
CA GLY A 166 -2.08 -27.07 -7.63
C GLY A 166 -2.11 -26.40 -6.28
N LEU A 167 -1.24 -26.77 -5.34
CA LEU A 167 -1.15 -26.07 -4.08
C LEU A 167 -0.52 -24.69 -4.28
N PRO A 168 -1.05 -23.67 -3.61
CA PRO A 168 -0.61 -22.28 -3.75
C PRO A 168 0.85 -22.05 -3.36
N ASN A 169 1.46 -23.02 -2.71
CA ASN A 169 2.78 -22.97 -2.09
C ASN A 169 3.90 -23.49 -2.99
N ARG A 170 3.60 -23.77 -4.26
CA ARG A 170 4.60 -24.29 -5.19
C ARG A 170 4.96 -23.27 -6.25
N PRO A 171 6.25 -23.21 -6.60
CA PRO A 171 6.67 -22.51 -7.79
C PRO A 171 5.93 -23.05 -9.01
N GLY A 172 5.47 -22.16 -9.85
CA GLY A 172 4.77 -22.52 -11.08
C GLY A 172 4.64 -21.32 -12.00
N PRO A 173 3.93 -21.45 -13.12
CA PRO A 173 3.67 -20.33 -14.00
C PRO A 173 2.82 -19.26 -13.31
N ALA A 174 3.15 -18.02 -13.57
CA ALA A 174 2.39 -16.86 -13.13
C ALA A 174 0.92 -16.99 -13.59
N HIS A 175 0.00 -16.72 -12.68
CA HIS A 175 -1.42 -16.89 -12.97
C HIS A 175 -2.28 -15.99 -12.07
N TYR A 176 -3.52 -15.82 -12.51
CA TYR A 176 -4.58 -15.20 -11.72
C TYR A 176 -5.91 -15.86 -12.05
N PHE A 177 -6.94 -15.54 -11.27
CA PHE A 177 -8.29 -16.05 -11.50
C PHE A 177 -9.25 -14.94 -11.87
N ILE A 178 -10.17 -15.24 -12.78
CA ILE A 178 -11.28 -14.39 -13.19
C ILE A 178 -12.57 -15.06 -12.76
N TYR A 179 -13.44 -14.31 -12.08
CA TYR A 179 -14.79 -14.76 -11.77
C TYR A 179 -15.63 -14.82 -13.05
N GLN A 180 -16.39 -15.89 -13.22
CA GLN A 180 -17.20 -16.13 -14.43
C GLN A 180 -18.67 -15.74 -14.26
N GLY A 181 -19.08 -15.21 -13.11
CA GLY A 181 -20.40 -14.67 -12.85
C GLY A 181 -20.45 -13.14 -12.96
N ASP A 182 -21.62 -12.56 -12.79
CA ASP A 182 -21.82 -11.10 -12.88
C ASP A 182 -21.11 -10.33 -11.80
N LYS A 183 -21.09 -10.86 -10.58
CA LYS A 183 -20.25 -10.44 -9.45
C LYS A 183 -20.10 -11.62 -8.52
N PRO A 184 -18.94 -11.81 -7.88
CA PRO A 184 -18.88 -12.67 -6.71
C PRO A 184 -19.71 -11.99 -5.62
N GLU A 185 -20.93 -12.45 -5.40
CA GLU A 185 -21.77 -11.99 -4.30
C GLU A 185 -21.19 -12.54 -2.99
N HIS A 186 -21.28 -11.78 -1.92
CA HIS A 186 -20.85 -12.16 -0.57
C HIS A 186 -19.34 -12.44 -0.41
N LEU A 187 -18.51 -11.56 -0.95
CA LEU A 187 -17.06 -11.66 -0.79
C LEU A 187 -16.66 -11.35 0.66
N GLY A 188 -16.11 -12.35 1.34
CA GLY A 188 -15.51 -12.19 2.67
C GLY A 188 -16.45 -12.25 3.87
N ASP A 189 -17.74 -12.51 3.70
CA ASP A 189 -18.71 -12.61 4.80
C ASP A 189 -18.74 -14.00 5.48
N GLY A 190 -18.06 -14.98 4.90
CA GLY A 190 -18.01 -16.34 5.43
C GLY A 190 -19.25 -17.17 5.18
N SER A 191 -20.17 -16.71 4.34
CA SER A 191 -21.34 -17.48 3.91
C SER A 191 -20.94 -18.68 3.04
N ALA A 192 -21.90 -19.59 2.80
CA ALA A 192 -21.70 -20.71 1.89
C ALA A 192 -21.47 -20.27 0.43
N ASP A 193 -21.89 -19.05 0.09
CA ASP A 193 -21.75 -18.44 -1.22
C ASP A 193 -20.51 -17.53 -1.35
N ASP A 194 -19.63 -17.55 -0.34
CA ASP A 194 -18.36 -16.80 -0.37
C ASP A 194 -17.35 -17.48 -1.29
N HIS A 195 -17.47 -17.23 -2.58
CA HIS A 195 -16.57 -17.78 -3.59
C HIS A 195 -15.10 -17.37 -3.44
N CYS A 196 -14.78 -16.35 -2.64
CA CYS A 196 -13.41 -16.03 -2.30
C CYS A 196 -12.72 -17.12 -1.48
N ARG A 197 -13.48 -17.99 -0.84
CA ARG A 197 -13.00 -19.12 -0.05
C ARG A 197 -12.87 -20.42 -0.84
N ASP A 198 -13.29 -20.43 -2.10
CA ASP A 198 -13.14 -21.60 -2.94
C ASP A 198 -11.69 -22.09 -2.91
N THR A 199 -11.51 -23.34 -2.57
CA THR A 199 -10.22 -24.04 -2.60
C THR A 199 -10.06 -24.87 -3.86
N ASP A 200 -11.18 -25.19 -4.50
CA ASP A 200 -11.24 -26.03 -5.69
C ASP A 200 -11.16 -25.16 -6.95
N TYR A 201 -10.08 -25.34 -7.66
CA TYR A 201 -9.81 -24.73 -8.96
C TYR A 201 -9.45 -25.78 -9.99
N ASP A 202 -9.75 -27.04 -9.68
CA ASP A 202 -9.57 -28.12 -10.63
C ASP A 202 -10.68 -28.06 -11.69
N VAL A 203 -10.28 -27.64 -12.87
CA VAL A 203 -11.13 -27.57 -14.08
C VAL A 203 -11.67 -28.95 -14.51
N SER A 204 -11.26 -30.04 -13.85
CA SER A 204 -11.71 -31.39 -14.19
C SER A 204 -13.14 -31.69 -13.73
N THR A 205 -13.69 -30.91 -12.81
CA THR A 205 -15.07 -31.06 -12.32
C THR A 205 -15.98 -30.13 -13.12
N ALA A 206 -16.38 -30.56 -14.30
CA ALA A 206 -17.34 -29.86 -15.14
C ALA A 206 -18.58 -29.43 -14.33
N GLY A 207 -18.79 -28.12 -14.20
CA GLY A 207 -19.99 -27.51 -13.66
C GLY A 207 -19.89 -26.83 -12.30
N ARG A 208 -18.72 -26.72 -11.68
CA ARG A 208 -18.55 -26.10 -10.36
C ARG A 208 -17.52 -24.98 -10.23
N THR A 209 -16.85 -24.60 -11.27
CA THR A 209 -15.85 -23.52 -11.18
C THR A 209 -16.46 -22.18 -11.53
N HIS A 210 -16.76 -21.39 -10.50
CA HIS A 210 -17.07 -19.97 -10.68
C HIS A 210 -15.84 -19.18 -11.14
N TRP A 211 -14.67 -19.84 -11.22
CA TRP A 211 -13.38 -19.23 -11.48
C TRP A 211 -12.69 -19.83 -12.70
N ARG A 212 -12.19 -18.96 -13.56
CA ARG A 212 -11.32 -19.34 -14.68
C ARG A 212 -9.88 -18.96 -14.34
N LYS A 213 -9.00 -19.96 -14.27
CA LYS A 213 -7.55 -19.75 -14.14
C LYS A 213 -6.99 -19.23 -15.46
N VAL A 214 -6.19 -18.17 -15.37
CA VAL A 214 -5.44 -17.59 -16.50
C VAL A 214 -3.97 -17.72 -16.23
N ILE A 215 -3.23 -18.41 -17.08
CA ILE A 215 -1.77 -18.45 -17.06
C ILE A 215 -1.27 -17.23 -17.84
N VAL A 216 -0.40 -16.45 -17.22
CA VAL A 216 0.14 -15.22 -17.80
C VAL A 216 1.06 -15.55 -18.99
N GLY A 217 0.84 -14.89 -20.11
CA GLY A 217 1.58 -15.09 -21.35
C GLY A 217 1.39 -13.98 -22.37
N ALA A 218 1.90 -14.20 -23.55
CA ALA A 218 1.92 -13.19 -24.63
C ALA A 218 0.54 -12.83 -25.20
N SER A 219 -0.49 -13.64 -24.89
CA SER A 219 -1.87 -13.41 -25.37
C SER A 219 -2.92 -13.69 -24.32
N SER A 220 -2.54 -13.72 -23.04
CA SER A 220 -3.43 -14.06 -21.94
C SER A 220 -4.28 -12.88 -21.44
N GLY A 221 -3.85 -11.67 -21.71
CA GLY A 221 -4.52 -10.46 -21.24
C GLY A 221 -5.85 -10.19 -21.97
N PRO A 222 -6.61 -9.19 -21.48
CA PRO A 222 -7.87 -8.78 -22.08
C PRO A 222 -7.73 -8.51 -23.60
N ALA A 223 -8.65 -9.06 -24.38
CA ALA A 223 -8.63 -9.00 -25.85
C ALA A 223 -7.35 -9.60 -26.48
N GLY A 224 -6.72 -10.57 -25.81
CA GLY A 224 -5.53 -11.26 -26.34
C GLY A 224 -4.24 -10.43 -26.26
N ARG A 225 -4.21 -9.37 -25.43
CA ARG A 225 -3.01 -8.53 -25.26
C ARG A 225 -1.92 -9.28 -24.51
N ASN A 226 -0.68 -8.95 -24.86
CA ASN A 226 0.47 -9.38 -24.08
C ASN A 226 0.48 -8.67 -22.73
N GLU A 227 0.47 -9.43 -21.64
CA GLU A 227 0.47 -8.89 -20.28
C GLU A 227 1.72 -9.25 -19.49
N THR A 228 2.70 -9.90 -20.11
CA THR A 228 3.90 -10.39 -19.40
C THR A 228 4.66 -9.26 -18.72
N THR A 229 4.91 -8.14 -19.40
CA THR A 229 5.58 -6.97 -18.81
C THR A 229 4.74 -6.33 -17.71
N ASN A 230 3.44 -6.19 -17.91
CA ASN A 230 2.54 -5.61 -16.93
C ASN A 230 2.48 -6.45 -15.64
N PHE A 231 2.43 -7.78 -15.79
CA PHE A 231 2.50 -8.69 -14.66
C PHE A 231 3.85 -8.63 -13.95
N ALA A 232 4.96 -8.57 -14.68
CA ALA A 232 6.29 -8.44 -14.11
C ALA A 232 6.47 -7.12 -13.33
N ASN A 233 5.92 -6.00 -13.83
CA ASN A 233 5.89 -4.74 -13.12
C ASN A 233 5.08 -4.83 -11.82
N TRP A 234 3.88 -5.42 -11.89
CA TRP A 234 3.10 -5.69 -10.68
C TRP A 234 3.88 -6.52 -9.68
N PHE A 235 4.49 -7.61 -10.12
CA PHE A 235 5.27 -8.49 -9.26
C PHE A 235 6.39 -7.76 -8.53
N SER A 236 7.16 -6.95 -9.23
CA SER A 236 8.36 -6.31 -8.69
C SER A 236 8.09 -5.03 -7.89
N TYR A 237 6.99 -4.31 -8.21
CA TYR A 237 6.74 -2.97 -7.68
C TYR A 237 5.40 -2.81 -6.95
N HIS A 238 4.48 -3.81 -7.00
CA HIS A 238 3.13 -3.66 -6.48
C HIS A 238 2.58 -4.85 -5.70
N ARG A 239 3.22 -6.01 -5.73
CA ARG A 239 2.62 -7.24 -5.17
C ARG A 239 2.45 -7.24 -3.65
N THR A 240 3.12 -6.37 -2.91
CA THR A 240 2.96 -6.23 -1.46
C THR A 240 2.50 -4.83 -1.10
N ARG A 241 1.94 -4.66 0.11
CA ARG A 241 1.51 -3.36 0.62
C ARG A 241 2.65 -2.34 0.56
N LEU A 242 3.85 -2.73 1.01
CA LEU A 242 5.01 -1.82 1.01
C LEU A 242 5.48 -1.47 -0.40
N LEU A 243 5.55 -2.44 -1.31
CA LEU A 243 5.95 -2.17 -2.70
C LEU A 243 4.97 -1.22 -3.39
N THR A 244 3.66 -1.47 -3.23
CA THR A 244 2.62 -0.56 -3.73
C THR A 244 2.75 0.83 -3.14
N MET A 245 2.96 0.93 -1.82
CA MET A 245 3.13 2.22 -1.14
C MET A 245 4.35 2.98 -1.66
N LYS A 246 5.51 2.32 -1.78
CA LYS A 246 6.73 2.93 -2.34
C LYS A 246 6.49 3.50 -3.74
N THR A 247 5.88 2.70 -4.63
CA THR A 247 5.57 3.14 -6.00
C THR A 247 4.62 4.34 -6.00
N ALA A 248 3.52 4.25 -5.23
CA ALA A 248 2.52 5.30 -5.17
C ALA A 248 3.09 6.60 -4.63
N VAL A 249 3.85 6.54 -3.54
CA VAL A 249 4.46 7.72 -2.90
C VAL A 249 5.51 8.34 -3.81
N GLY A 250 6.42 7.55 -4.40
CA GLY A 250 7.42 8.08 -5.31
C GLY A 250 6.78 8.84 -6.48
N ARG A 251 5.74 8.27 -7.10
CA ARG A 251 5.01 8.93 -8.19
C ARG A 251 4.23 10.16 -7.72
N ALA A 252 3.61 10.13 -6.54
CA ALA A 252 2.91 11.29 -5.99
C ALA A 252 3.88 12.45 -5.69
N PHE A 253 4.99 12.15 -5.03
CA PHE A 253 5.99 13.17 -4.68
C PHE A 253 6.80 13.65 -5.89
N SER A 254 6.78 12.93 -7.02
CA SER A 254 7.43 13.41 -8.25
C SER A 254 6.82 14.72 -8.79
N GLN A 255 5.56 14.98 -8.44
CA GLN A 255 4.85 16.20 -8.82
C GLN A 255 5.19 17.42 -7.95
N LEU A 256 5.89 17.21 -6.83
CA LEU A 256 6.33 18.30 -5.96
C LEU A 256 7.69 18.83 -6.41
N ASP A 257 7.90 20.12 -6.20
CA ASP A 257 9.12 20.84 -6.53
C ASP A 257 9.74 21.54 -5.30
N GLY A 258 10.71 22.39 -5.50
CA GLY A 258 11.38 23.16 -4.45
C GLY A 258 10.51 24.22 -3.75
N ASN A 259 9.24 24.40 -4.15
CA ASN A 259 8.27 25.25 -3.47
C ASN A 259 7.66 24.58 -2.23
N TYR A 260 7.98 23.33 -1.99
CA TYR A 260 7.57 22.58 -0.81
C TYR A 260 8.77 22.23 0.07
N ARG A 261 8.52 22.03 1.35
CA ARG A 261 9.47 21.47 2.30
C ARG A 261 8.95 20.10 2.75
N VAL A 262 9.76 19.07 2.60
CA VAL A 262 9.35 17.69 2.84
C VAL A 262 10.26 17.06 3.87
N GLY A 263 9.65 16.37 4.83
CA GLY A 263 10.35 15.49 5.75
C GLY A 263 9.74 14.08 5.70
N TYR A 264 10.43 13.12 6.28
CA TYR A 264 10.03 11.72 6.25
C TYR A 264 10.38 11.01 7.55
N SER A 265 9.52 10.11 7.99
CA SER A 265 9.91 9.03 8.89
C SER A 265 9.07 7.78 8.64
N THR A 266 9.57 6.64 9.13
CA THR A 266 8.70 5.48 9.33
C THR A 266 7.98 5.57 10.68
N ILE A 267 6.92 4.77 10.85
CA ILE A 267 6.21 4.68 12.14
C ILE A 267 7.08 4.07 13.24
N SER A 268 8.02 3.19 12.86
CA SER A 268 8.90 2.48 13.79
C SER A 268 10.13 3.30 14.21
N GLU A 269 10.40 4.43 13.54
CA GLU A 269 11.57 5.27 13.84
C GLU A 269 11.41 5.99 15.17
N PRO A 270 12.22 5.67 16.19
CA PRO A 270 12.07 6.25 17.52
C PRO A 270 12.64 7.66 17.62
N GLY A 271 13.60 8.01 16.75
CA GLY A 271 14.41 9.20 16.86
C GLY A 271 14.23 10.21 15.73
N VAL A 272 15.19 11.11 15.64
CA VAL A 272 15.34 12.15 14.61
C VAL A 272 16.77 12.15 14.04
N ASP A 273 17.40 10.98 13.97
CA ASP A 273 18.77 10.84 13.46
C ASP A 273 18.77 10.82 11.92
N GLU A 274 19.36 11.84 11.33
CA GLU A 274 19.52 11.98 9.88
C GLU A 274 20.32 10.84 9.23
N ARG A 275 21.14 10.13 9.99
CA ARG A 275 21.87 8.94 9.52
C ARG A 275 20.96 7.74 9.37
N SER A 276 19.84 7.72 10.11
CA SER A 276 18.82 6.66 9.96
C SER A 276 18.23 6.68 8.56
N VAL A 277 18.08 5.50 7.96
CA VAL A 277 17.33 5.35 6.70
C VAL A 277 15.85 5.64 6.87
N ASN A 278 15.37 5.65 8.11
CA ASN A 278 13.97 5.78 8.49
C ASN A 278 13.59 7.20 8.92
N PHE A 279 14.49 8.18 8.80
CA PHE A 279 14.22 9.57 9.15
C PHE A 279 14.86 10.54 8.15
N LEU A 280 14.14 11.63 7.84
CA LEU A 280 14.61 12.79 7.10
C LEU A 280 13.91 14.03 7.67
N ARG A 281 14.67 15.05 8.06
CA ARG A 281 14.10 16.32 8.55
C ARG A 281 13.28 17.03 7.48
N ILE A 282 12.46 17.99 7.90
CA ILE A 282 11.72 18.85 6.96
C ILE A 282 12.70 19.89 6.40
N ASP A 283 12.92 19.86 5.09
CA ASP A 283 13.75 20.83 4.39
C ASP A 283 13.25 21.02 2.95
N ASP A 284 13.81 21.97 2.21
CA ASP A 284 13.43 22.29 0.84
C ASP A 284 13.51 21.06 -0.07
N PHE A 285 12.41 20.75 -0.76
CA PHE A 285 12.29 19.55 -1.58
C PHE A 285 13.00 19.67 -2.93
N SER A 286 14.30 19.83 -2.87
CA SER A 286 15.15 20.01 -4.05
C SER A 286 16.53 19.38 -3.86
N GLY A 287 17.29 19.22 -4.93
CA GLY A 287 18.67 18.78 -4.92
C GLY A 287 18.90 17.51 -4.11
N GLU A 288 19.89 17.54 -3.22
CA GLU A 288 20.28 16.39 -2.40
C GLU A 288 19.18 15.95 -1.42
N HIS A 289 18.40 16.90 -0.86
CA HIS A 289 17.32 16.58 0.07
C HIS A 289 16.25 15.74 -0.61
N ARG A 290 15.85 16.08 -1.85
CA ARG A 290 14.94 15.28 -2.67
C ARG A 290 15.52 13.89 -2.97
N ASN A 291 16.79 13.80 -3.33
CA ASN A 291 17.46 12.51 -3.55
C ASN A 291 17.44 11.64 -2.29
N ASN A 292 17.69 12.24 -1.12
CA ASN A 292 17.67 11.54 0.17
C ASN A 292 16.28 11.04 0.50
N PHE A 293 15.21 11.78 0.22
CA PHE A 293 13.84 11.35 0.41
C PHE A 293 13.54 10.06 -0.38
N TYR A 294 13.81 10.05 -1.68
CA TYR A 294 13.59 8.88 -2.53
C TYR A 294 14.44 7.70 -2.11
N ARG A 295 15.72 7.92 -1.83
CA ARG A 295 16.62 6.86 -1.35
C ARG A 295 16.10 6.23 -0.06
N LYS A 296 15.64 7.02 0.90
CA LYS A 296 15.14 6.53 2.20
C LYS A 296 13.82 5.77 2.05
N ILE A 297 12.84 6.31 1.31
CA ILE A 297 11.56 5.61 1.07
C ILE A 297 11.79 4.28 0.38
N TYR A 298 12.60 4.24 -0.66
CA TYR A 298 12.84 3.02 -1.42
C TYR A 298 13.69 1.99 -0.67
N ALA A 299 14.51 2.44 0.29
CA ALA A 299 15.23 1.56 1.20
C ALA A 299 14.38 1.03 2.35
N ALA A 300 13.20 1.58 2.63
CA ALA A 300 12.35 1.16 3.73
C ALA A 300 12.03 -0.34 3.67
N ARG A 301 12.03 -1.00 4.83
CA ARG A 301 11.75 -2.43 4.96
C ARG A 301 10.68 -2.64 6.02
N PRO A 302 9.83 -3.68 5.88
CA PRO A 302 8.84 -3.98 6.88
C PRO A 302 9.53 -4.53 8.14
N THR A 303 9.38 -3.85 9.25
CA THR A 303 9.99 -4.22 10.54
C THR A 303 9.09 -3.86 11.71
N GLY A 304 9.09 -4.69 12.75
CA GLY A 304 8.52 -4.34 14.04
C GLY A 304 6.99 -4.25 14.12
N GLY A 305 6.54 -3.51 15.11
CA GLY A 305 5.13 -3.29 15.42
C GLY A 305 4.52 -2.08 14.70
N THR A 306 3.32 -1.66 15.15
CA THR A 306 2.57 -0.56 14.53
C THR A 306 2.30 0.58 15.53
N PRO A 307 3.32 1.35 15.97
CA PRO A 307 3.20 2.37 17.02
C PRO A 307 2.64 3.70 16.48
N LEU A 308 1.47 3.70 15.84
CA LEU A 308 0.88 4.86 15.15
C LEU A 308 0.75 6.10 16.06
N ARG A 309 0.29 5.91 17.31
CA ARG A 309 0.13 7.02 18.26
C ARG A 309 1.46 7.67 18.63
N ALA A 310 2.51 6.86 18.79
CA ALA A 310 3.85 7.37 19.08
C ALA A 310 4.43 8.14 17.89
N ALA A 311 4.24 7.62 16.67
CA ALA A 311 4.66 8.28 15.44
C ALA A 311 3.96 9.63 15.23
N LEU A 312 2.64 9.68 15.44
CA LEU A 312 1.88 10.94 15.36
C LEU A 312 2.31 11.95 16.43
N ALA A 313 2.50 11.50 17.67
CA ALA A 313 2.98 12.37 18.76
C ALA A 313 4.39 12.91 18.47
N LYS A 314 5.26 12.10 17.86
CA LYS A 314 6.59 12.53 17.41
C LYS A 314 6.48 13.63 16.34
N ALA A 315 5.64 13.43 15.34
CA ALA A 315 5.41 14.44 14.30
C ALA A 315 4.91 15.77 14.90
N GLY A 316 3.95 15.71 15.83
CA GLY A 316 3.48 16.90 16.52
C GLY A 316 4.58 17.64 17.29
N ARG A 317 5.46 16.90 17.97
CA ARG A 317 6.62 17.51 18.66
C ARG A 317 7.63 18.10 17.69
N LEU A 318 7.85 17.47 16.53
CA LEU A 318 8.72 17.97 15.47
C LEU A 318 8.21 19.33 14.96
N TYR A 319 6.92 19.41 14.61
CA TYR A 319 6.30 20.68 14.19
C TYR A 319 6.31 21.76 15.27
N ALA A 320 6.23 21.37 16.54
CA ALA A 320 6.33 22.30 17.68
C ALA A 320 7.76 22.71 18.02
N GLY A 321 8.78 22.28 17.29
CA GLY A 321 10.20 22.55 17.59
C GLY A 321 10.67 21.92 18.91
N LYS A 322 9.98 20.87 19.39
CA LYS A 322 10.29 20.21 20.67
C LYS A 322 11.13 18.94 20.52
N LEU A 323 11.53 18.61 19.32
CA LEU A 323 12.53 17.58 19.03
C LEU A 323 13.74 18.29 18.44
N LEU A 324 14.82 18.30 19.17
CA LEU A 324 16.11 18.76 18.69
C LEU A 324 16.70 17.67 17.78
N THR A 325 17.14 18.07 16.60
CA THR A 325 17.89 17.23 15.67
C THR A 325 19.34 17.13 16.11
#